data_f98f89579e7f9a74707df5c53e0ad115
#
_entry.id   f98f89579e7f9a74707df5c53e0ad115
#
_cell.length_a   1.000
_cell.length_b   1.000
_cell.length_c   1.000
_cell.angle_alpha   90.00
_cell.angle_beta   90.00
_cell.angle_gamma   90.00
#
_symmetry.space_group_name_H-M   'P 1'
#
loop_
_entity.id
_entity.type
_entity.pdbx_description
1 polymer ?
#
loop_
_entity_poly.entity_id
_entity_poly.type
_entity_poly.pdbx_seq_one_letter_code
_entity_poly.pdbx_strand_id
1 'polypeptide(L)'
;MNKSEWMVIVNPNACGGKVLTRWDEISRLLKAGGIDFKSEFTTHRYHAVELTIRALRLGYRKFVALGGDGTIHEIINGVFHQQSVSPADVTMAVIPVGSGNDWSRSNSIPFDLSQAINVISKGKTILQDVAKVS
;
A
#
# COMPACT_ATOMS: atom_id res chain seq x y z
N MET A 1 8.40 0.10 18.02
CA MET A 1 8.05 -0.11 16.62
C MET A 1 9.17 0.36 15.71
N ASN A 2 9.46 -0.39 14.67
CA ASN A 2 10.51 -0.07 13.71
C ASN A 2 9.94 0.82 12.60
N LYS A 3 10.49 2.03 12.41
CA LYS A 3 10.03 2.96 11.37
C LYS A 3 10.24 2.42 9.95
N SER A 4 11.10 1.43 9.77
CA SER A 4 11.30 0.79 8.46
C SER A 4 10.27 -0.29 8.17
N GLU A 5 9.41 -0.63 9.13
CA GLU A 5 8.37 -1.63 8.92
C GLU A 5 7.22 -1.06 8.09
N TRP A 6 6.78 -1.85 7.14
CA TRP A 6 5.66 -1.47 6.27
C TRP A 6 4.32 -1.92 6.86
N MET A 7 3.32 -1.10 6.67
CA MET A 7 1.93 -1.49 6.92
C MET A 7 1.30 -1.86 5.59
N VAL A 8 0.95 -3.13 5.42
CA VAL A 8 0.27 -3.62 4.22
C VAL A 8 -1.23 -3.57 4.46
N ILE A 9 -1.93 -2.73 3.71
CA ILE A 9 -3.39 -2.63 3.81
C ILE A 9 -4.00 -3.41 2.66
N VAL A 10 -4.75 -4.44 3.02
CA VAL A 10 -5.27 -5.44 2.10
C VAL A 10 -6.78 -5.31 1.99
N ASN A 11 -7.29 -5.12 0.78
CA ASN A 11 -8.72 -5.27 0.52
C ASN A 11 -8.93 -6.67 -0.08
N PRO A 12 -9.41 -7.63 0.72
CA PRO A 12 -9.50 -9.02 0.26
C PRO A 12 -10.50 -9.22 -0.87
N ASN A 13 -11.48 -8.32 -0.99
CA ASN A 13 -12.51 -8.43 -2.02
C ASN A 13 -12.13 -7.73 -3.32
N ALA A 14 -11.02 -7.01 -3.34
CA ALA A 14 -10.61 -6.29 -4.54
C ALA A 14 -10.26 -7.25 -5.67
N CYS A 15 -10.40 -6.76 -6.90
CA CYS A 15 -10.06 -7.50 -8.11
C CYS A 15 -10.82 -8.83 -8.20
N GLY A 16 -12.11 -8.82 -7.80
CA GLY A 16 -12.95 -10.03 -7.86
C GLY A 16 -12.50 -11.12 -6.90
N GLY A 17 -11.90 -10.74 -5.77
CA GLY A 17 -11.41 -11.69 -4.78
C GLY A 17 -10.01 -12.21 -5.06
N LYS A 18 -9.36 -11.77 -6.13
CA LYS A 18 -8.02 -12.24 -6.49
C LYS A 18 -6.97 -11.85 -5.47
N VAL A 19 -7.17 -10.72 -4.78
CA VAL A 19 -6.24 -10.28 -3.73
C VAL A 19 -6.15 -11.33 -2.64
N LEU A 20 -7.29 -11.79 -2.12
CA LEU A 20 -7.31 -12.80 -1.08
C LEU A 20 -6.72 -14.13 -1.57
N THR A 21 -7.05 -14.54 -2.78
CA THR A 21 -6.56 -15.77 -3.38
C THR A 21 -5.03 -15.77 -3.50
N ARG A 22 -4.44 -14.62 -3.79
CA ARG A 22 -2.99 -14.50 -3.98
C ARG A 22 -2.25 -14.03 -2.74
N TRP A 23 -2.92 -13.82 -1.63
CA TRP A 23 -2.30 -13.26 -0.44
C TRP A 23 -1.12 -14.09 0.08
N ASP A 24 -1.24 -15.42 0.10
CA ASP A 24 -0.15 -16.26 0.58
C ASP A 24 1.10 -16.12 -0.29
N GLU A 25 0.93 -16.05 -1.59
CA GLU A 25 2.03 -15.84 -2.52
C GLU A 25 2.68 -14.48 -2.30
N ILE A 26 1.86 -13.43 -2.20
CA ILE A 26 2.33 -12.06 -2.00
C ILE A 26 3.09 -11.95 -0.68
N SER A 27 2.54 -12.50 0.38
CA SER A 27 3.16 -12.49 1.70
C SER A 27 4.54 -13.16 1.67
N ARG A 28 4.64 -14.31 1.01
CA ARG A 28 5.91 -15.01 0.89
C ARG A 28 6.94 -14.21 0.09
N LEU A 29 6.50 -13.56 -0.98
CA LEU A 29 7.40 -12.76 -1.82
C LEU A 29 7.89 -11.53 -1.06
N LEU A 30 7.04 -10.90 -0.26
CA LEU A 30 7.45 -9.77 0.57
C LEU A 30 8.53 -10.19 1.57
N LYS A 31 8.33 -11.31 2.24
CA LYS A 31 9.31 -11.83 3.20
C LYS A 31 10.61 -12.21 2.51
N ALA A 32 10.51 -12.86 1.35
CA ALA A 32 11.69 -13.26 0.58
C ALA A 32 12.48 -12.04 0.09
N GLY A 33 11.81 -10.92 -0.16
CA GLY A 33 12.44 -9.66 -0.55
C GLY A 33 13.06 -8.89 0.61
N GLY A 34 13.00 -9.41 1.83
CA GLY A 34 13.56 -8.74 3.00
C GLY A 34 12.72 -7.59 3.51
N ILE A 35 11.44 -7.57 3.20
CA ILE A 35 10.54 -6.49 3.60
C ILE A 35 9.88 -6.87 4.93
N ASP A 36 10.14 -6.07 5.97
CA ASP A 36 9.45 -6.21 7.25
C ASP A 36 8.09 -5.55 7.15
N PHE A 37 7.04 -6.27 7.51
CA PHE A 37 5.69 -5.72 7.40
C PHE A 37 4.72 -6.34 8.41
N LYS A 38 3.67 -5.57 8.68
CA LYS A 38 2.43 -6.05 9.28
C LYS A 38 1.33 -5.88 8.27
N SER A 39 0.26 -6.65 8.38
CA SER A 39 -0.85 -6.57 7.46
C SER A 39 -2.15 -6.32 8.22
N GLU A 40 -3.04 -5.53 7.60
CA GLU A 40 -4.39 -5.28 8.08
C GLU A 40 -5.35 -5.47 6.91
N PHE A 41 -6.43 -6.20 7.14
CA PHE A 41 -7.43 -6.49 6.13
C PHE A 41 -8.63 -5.58 6.32
N THR A 42 -9.09 -4.95 5.24
CA THR A 42 -10.28 -4.13 5.30
C THR A 42 -11.53 -5.01 5.37
N THR A 43 -12.55 -4.55 6.08
CA THR A 43 -13.81 -5.28 6.25
C THR A 43 -15.00 -4.53 5.71
N HIS A 44 -14.86 -3.24 5.39
CA HIS A 44 -15.96 -2.43 4.91
C HIS A 44 -15.41 -1.21 4.16
N ARG A 45 -16.31 -0.51 3.49
CA ARG A 45 -15.97 0.70 2.74
C ARG A 45 -15.37 1.76 3.67
N TYR A 46 -14.35 2.46 3.22
CA TYR A 46 -13.60 3.48 3.97
C TYR A 46 -12.76 2.95 5.12
N HIS A 47 -12.72 1.64 5.33
CA HIS A 47 -11.94 1.06 6.43
C HIS A 47 -10.44 1.35 6.27
N ALA A 48 -9.95 1.39 5.03
CA ALA A 48 -8.54 1.67 4.80
C ALA A 48 -8.15 3.09 5.23
N VAL A 49 -9.08 4.05 5.20
CA VAL A 49 -8.84 5.40 5.74
C VAL A 49 -8.54 5.31 7.22
N GLU A 50 -9.38 4.61 7.96
CA GLU A 50 -9.23 4.45 9.41
C GLU A 50 -7.96 3.71 9.78
N LEU A 51 -7.67 2.62 9.05
CA LEU A 51 -6.47 1.83 9.28
C LEU A 51 -5.20 2.65 9.04
N THR A 52 -5.20 3.49 8.01
CA THR A 52 -4.08 4.36 7.70
C THR A 52 -3.83 5.37 8.82
N ILE A 53 -4.89 6.04 9.28
CA ILE A 53 -4.76 7.02 10.36
C ILE A 53 -4.24 6.35 11.62
N ARG A 54 -4.79 5.19 11.96
CA ARG A 54 -4.36 4.45 13.15
C ARG A 54 -2.90 4.03 13.06
N ALA A 55 -2.49 3.53 11.89
CA ALA A 55 -1.10 3.12 11.68
C ALA A 55 -0.14 4.29 11.81
N LEU A 56 -0.50 5.47 11.29
CA LEU A 56 0.33 6.66 11.43
C LEU A 56 0.49 7.05 12.91
N ARG A 57 -0.56 6.92 13.69
CA ARG A 57 -0.48 7.18 15.14
C ARG A 57 0.43 6.19 15.86
N LEU A 58 0.50 4.97 15.35
CA LEU A 58 1.36 3.92 15.92
C LEU A 58 2.82 4.07 15.50
N GLY A 59 3.12 4.98 14.58
CA GLY A 59 4.48 5.24 14.15
C GLY A 59 4.84 4.72 12.76
N TYR A 60 3.94 4.07 12.08
CA TYR A 60 4.19 3.62 10.70
C TYR A 60 4.30 4.83 9.78
N ARG A 61 5.21 4.75 8.81
CA ARG A 61 5.43 5.78 7.81
C ARG A 61 5.45 5.22 6.40
N LYS A 62 5.39 3.90 6.26
CA LYS A 62 5.46 3.20 4.98
C LYS A 62 4.25 2.31 4.82
N PHE A 63 3.57 2.44 3.70
CA PHE A 63 2.33 1.72 3.42
C PHE A 63 2.41 0.99 2.09
N VAL A 64 1.89 -0.21 2.05
CA VAL A 64 1.68 -0.95 0.81
C VAL A 64 0.18 -1.07 0.58
N ALA A 65 -0.29 -0.63 -0.57
CA ALA A 65 -1.68 -0.78 -0.97
C ALA A 65 -1.82 -2.09 -1.75
N LEU A 66 -2.66 -2.98 -1.22
CA LEU A 66 -2.96 -4.26 -1.87
C LEU A 66 -4.46 -4.35 -2.07
N GLY A 67 -4.88 -3.93 -3.25
CA GLY A 67 -6.28 -3.84 -3.61
C GLY A 67 -6.41 -3.15 -4.95
N GLY A 68 -7.59 -2.59 -5.21
CA GLY A 68 -7.80 -1.79 -6.42
C GLY A 68 -7.56 -0.31 -6.17
N ASP A 69 -7.97 0.50 -7.14
CA ASP A 69 -7.80 1.96 -7.06
C ASP A 69 -8.50 2.56 -5.85
N GLY A 70 -9.62 1.97 -5.42
CA GLY A 70 -10.34 2.43 -4.24
C GLY A 70 -9.50 2.33 -2.97
N THR A 71 -8.75 1.25 -2.81
CA THR A 71 -7.85 1.08 -1.65
C THR A 71 -6.75 2.11 -1.67
N ILE A 72 -6.16 2.37 -2.84
CA ILE A 72 -5.13 3.38 -2.99
C ILE A 72 -5.67 4.75 -2.58
N HIS A 73 -6.85 5.13 -3.08
CA HIS A 73 -7.47 6.41 -2.75
C HIS A 73 -7.79 6.54 -1.28
N GLU A 74 -8.25 5.47 -0.63
CA GLU A 74 -8.56 5.51 0.79
C GLU A 74 -7.29 5.71 1.64
N ILE A 75 -6.19 5.06 1.28
CA ILE A 75 -4.93 5.26 2.00
C ILE A 75 -4.47 6.71 1.84
N ILE A 76 -4.50 7.23 0.61
CA ILE A 76 -4.12 8.62 0.35
C ILE A 76 -5.00 9.58 1.16
N ASN A 77 -6.32 9.35 1.18
CA ASN A 77 -7.23 10.17 1.96
C ASN A 77 -6.90 10.12 3.44
N GLY A 78 -6.56 8.94 3.97
CA GLY A 78 -6.15 8.80 5.36
C GLY A 78 -4.91 9.60 5.68
N VAL A 79 -3.92 9.58 4.79
CA VAL A 79 -2.68 10.34 4.97
C VAL A 79 -2.96 11.84 4.98
N PHE A 80 -3.77 12.34 4.04
CA PHE A 80 -4.03 13.76 3.92
C PHE A 80 -5.07 14.30 4.91
N HIS A 81 -5.91 13.44 5.47
CA HIS A 81 -6.93 13.84 6.44
C HIS A 81 -6.37 14.08 7.84
N GLN A 82 -5.36 13.33 8.25
CA GLN A 82 -4.74 13.52 9.56
C GLN A 82 -3.72 14.65 9.49
N GLN A 83 -3.43 15.28 10.62
CA GLN A 83 -2.57 16.46 10.67
C GLN A 83 -1.30 16.26 11.50
N SER A 84 -1.16 15.11 12.14
CA SER A 84 -0.02 14.86 13.03
C SER A 84 1.27 14.54 12.27
N VAL A 85 1.15 13.98 11.06
CA VAL A 85 2.30 13.58 10.25
C VAL A 85 2.17 14.26 8.89
N SER A 86 3.26 14.87 8.43
CA SER A 86 3.27 15.47 7.09
C SER A 86 3.16 14.38 6.02
N PRO A 87 2.29 14.55 5.00
CA PRO A 87 2.24 13.61 3.89
C PRO A 87 3.59 13.39 3.20
N ALA A 88 4.46 14.39 3.22
CA ALA A 88 5.80 14.27 2.63
C ALA A 88 6.68 13.26 3.36
N ASP A 89 6.35 12.93 4.61
CA ASP A 89 7.09 11.96 5.41
C ASP A 89 6.55 10.54 5.26
N VAL A 90 5.48 10.35 4.47
CA VAL A 90 4.83 9.06 4.29
C VAL A 90 5.18 8.49 2.92
N THR A 91 5.49 7.21 2.92
CA THR A 91 5.85 6.48 1.71
C THR A 91 4.74 5.47 1.41
N MET A 92 4.30 5.40 0.15
CA MET A 92 3.31 4.41 -0.26
C MET A 92 3.79 3.69 -1.51
N ALA A 93 3.66 2.37 -1.49
CA ALA A 93 3.89 1.53 -2.64
C ALA A 93 2.60 0.79 -2.99
N VAL A 94 2.47 0.38 -4.23
CA VAL A 94 1.30 -0.33 -4.72
C VAL A 94 1.75 -1.67 -5.28
N ILE A 95 1.05 -2.74 -4.88
CA ILE A 95 1.22 -4.05 -5.51
C ILE A 95 -0.01 -4.28 -6.40
N PRO A 96 0.14 -4.25 -7.72
CA PRO A 96 -0.99 -4.48 -8.61
C PRO A 96 -1.38 -5.96 -8.63
N VAL A 97 -2.68 -6.22 -8.51
CA VAL A 97 -3.23 -7.57 -8.60
C VAL A 97 -4.35 -7.55 -9.62
N GLY A 98 -4.24 -8.40 -10.64
CA GLY A 98 -5.24 -8.45 -11.69
C GLY A 98 -4.98 -7.43 -12.79
N SER A 99 -5.90 -7.35 -13.75
CA SER A 99 -5.69 -6.63 -15.02
C SER A 99 -6.40 -5.28 -15.10
N GLY A 100 -6.95 -4.74 -14.03
CA GLY A 100 -7.77 -3.54 -14.09
C GLY A 100 -7.26 -2.37 -13.27
N ASN A 101 -6.02 -2.39 -12.83
CA ASN A 101 -5.50 -1.35 -11.95
C ASN A 101 -4.92 -0.19 -12.78
N ASP A 102 -5.77 0.79 -13.08
CA ASP A 102 -5.40 1.95 -13.90
C ASP A 102 -4.35 2.82 -13.25
N TRP A 103 -4.37 2.92 -11.92
CA TRP A 103 -3.35 3.68 -11.19
C TRP A 103 -1.95 3.16 -11.47
N SER A 104 -1.77 1.85 -11.39
CA SER A 104 -0.48 1.22 -11.63
C SER A 104 0.01 1.50 -13.06
N ARG A 105 -0.89 1.43 -14.04
CA ARG A 105 -0.54 1.71 -15.44
C ARG A 105 -0.12 3.16 -15.63
N SER A 106 -0.86 4.08 -15.06
CA SER A 106 -0.59 5.51 -15.21
C SER A 106 0.73 5.92 -14.58
N ASN A 107 1.18 5.19 -13.57
CA ASN A 107 2.41 5.51 -12.85
C ASN A 107 3.57 4.56 -13.18
N SER A 108 3.44 3.78 -14.25
CA SER A 108 4.50 2.88 -14.73
C SER A 108 4.95 1.86 -13.69
N ILE A 109 4.02 1.41 -12.84
CA ILE A 109 4.31 0.38 -11.84
C ILE A 109 4.27 -0.99 -12.51
N PRO A 110 5.26 -1.86 -12.27
CA PRO A 110 5.28 -3.19 -12.87
C PRO A 110 4.06 -4.03 -12.48
N PHE A 111 3.53 -4.81 -13.43
CA PHE A 111 2.42 -5.72 -13.18
C PHE A 111 2.86 -7.08 -12.66
N ASP A 112 4.12 -7.42 -12.81
CA ASP A 112 4.67 -8.66 -12.25
C ASP A 112 4.91 -8.46 -10.75
N LEU A 113 4.43 -9.41 -9.94
CA LEU A 113 4.54 -9.29 -8.48
C LEU A 113 5.99 -9.21 -8.01
N SER A 114 6.87 -10.00 -8.60
CA SER A 114 8.28 -9.98 -8.20
C SER A 114 8.92 -8.65 -8.50
N GLN A 115 8.58 -8.05 -9.64
CA GLN A 115 9.10 -6.73 -10.00
C GLN A 115 8.52 -5.64 -9.11
N ALA A 116 7.22 -5.73 -8.78
CA ALA A 116 6.58 -4.76 -7.88
C ALA A 116 7.24 -4.78 -6.51
N ILE A 117 7.52 -5.96 -5.98
CA ILE A 117 8.17 -6.12 -4.68
C ILE A 117 9.61 -5.61 -4.74
N ASN A 118 10.30 -5.83 -5.86
CA ASN A 118 11.64 -5.30 -6.05
C ASN A 118 11.66 -3.78 -6.02
N VAL A 119 10.65 -3.13 -6.61
CA VAL A 119 10.50 -1.67 -6.56
C VAL A 119 10.36 -1.21 -5.11
N ILE A 120 9.57 -1.92 -4.30
CA ILE A 120 9.40 -1.60 -2.89
C ILE A 120 10.74 -1.74 -2.15
N SER A 121 11.47 -2.83 -2.40
CA SER A 121 12.77 -3.07 -1.77
C SER A 121 13.77 -1.95 -2.08
N LYS A 122 13.67 -1.36 -3.26
CA LYS A 122 14.57 -0.26 -3.67
C LYS A 122 14.09 1.11 -3.19
N GLY A 123 12.98 1.17 -2.48
CA GLY A 123 12.48 2.42 -1.91
C GLY A 123 11.79 3.36 -2.88
N LYS A 124 11.44 2.90 -4.07
CA LYS A 124 10.69 3.71 -5.03
C LYS A 124 9.21 3.69 -4.67
N THR A 125 8.60 4.86 -4.55
CA THR A 125 7.22 4.97 -4.09
C THR A 125 6.46 6.03 -4.87
N ILE A 126 5.13 5.95 -4.78
CA ILE A 126 4.22 6.83 -5.51
C ILE A 126 3.81 8.04 -4.69
N LEU A 127 3.59 7.85 -3.39
CA LEU A 127 3.04 8.93 -2.56
C LEU A 127 3.96 10.13 -2.47
N GLN A 128 5.27 9.91 -2.53
CA GLN A 128 6.22 11.00 -2.50
C GLN A 128 6.05 11.92 -3.71
N ASP A 129 5.74 11.34 -4.88
CA ASP A 129 5.48 12.14 -6.07
C ASP A 129 4.17 12.90 -5.94
N VAL A 130 3.14 12.29 -5.36
CA VAL A 130 1.87 12.95 -5.10
C VAL A 130 2.07 14.13 -4.15
N ALA A 131 2.84 13.95 -3.09
CA ALA A 131 3.11 15.01 -2.12
C ALA A 131 3.89 16.16 -2.74
N LYS A 132 4.77 15.91 -3.69
CA LYS A 132 5.54 16.95 -4.38
C LYS A 132 4.68 17.80 -5.31
N VAL A 133 3.62 17.20 -5.87
CA VAL A 133 2.74 17.91 -6.79
C VAL A 133 1.77 18.83 -6.05
N SER A 134 1.41 18.47 -4.84
CA SER A 134 0.49 19.27 -4.04
C SER A 134 1.19 20.37 -3.30
#